data_8e67d58097b5a06396b635ef5addc674
#
_entry.id   8e67d58097b5a06396b635ef5addc674
#
_cell.length_a   1.000
_cell.length_b   1.000
_cell.length_c   1.000
_cell.angle_alpha   90.00
_cell.angle_beta   90.00
_cell.angle_gamma   90.00
#
_symmetry.space_group_name_H-M   'P 1'
#
loop_
_entity.id
_entity.type
_entity.pdbx_description
1 polymer ?
#
loop_
_entity_poly.entity_id
_entity_poly.type
_entity_poly.pdbx_seq_one_letter_code
_entity_poly.pdbx_strand_id
1 'polypeptide(L)'
;MRVLGIDIQASDVIALIVDGRHTDAVIEQLEPNRLSFPRIGSDESDNLLLFGNQLTALISQLNVDCVGIIKAIGGMYSSSPIKVKIECLVQLAAKRNNVRCELLPPQAIGKAQRMLASDGETLRRAIEVLEPKYTQRAAYCAWSVLRAST
;
A
#
# COMPACT_ATOMS: atom_id res chain seq x y z
N MET A 1 -1.84 11.79 -11.06
CA MET A 1 -2.25 10.42 -10.70
C MET A 1 -2.07 10.22 -9.21
N ARG A 2 -3.08 9.70 -8.55
CA ARG A 2 -3.06 9.42 -7.10
C ARG A 2 -2.92 7.92 -6.90
N VAL A 3 -1.88 7.51 -6.21
CA VAL A 3 -1.59 6.09 -5.94
C VAL A 3 -1.59 5.82 -4.45
N LEU A 4 -2.40 4.86 -4.03
CA LEU A 4 -2.41 4.35 -2.67
C LEU A 4 -1.37 3.23 -2.57
N GLY A 5 -0.32 3.46 -1.80
CA GLY A 5 0.67 2.44 -1.49
C GLY A 5 0.27 1.67 -0.24
N ILE A 6 0.37 0.35 -0.30
CA ILE A 6 0.01 -0.53 0.80
C ILE A 6 1.15 -1.48 1.12
N ASP A 7 1.51 -1.50 2.38
CA ASP A 7 2.44 -2.46 2.98
C ASP A 7 1.71 -3.22 4.08
N ILE A 8 1.69 -4.54 3.98
CA ILE A 8 1.03 -5.38 4.98
C ILE A 8 2.08 -5.84 5.98
N GLN A 9 1.94 -5.39 7.23
CA GLN A 9 2.86 -5.72 8.31
C GLN A 9 2.10 -6.49 9.39
N ALA A 10 2.55 -7.71 9.68
CA ALA A 10 1.83 -8.63 10.58
C ALA A 10 0.39 -8.82 10.09
N SER A 11 -0.60 -8.30 10.80
CA SER A 11 -2.01 -8.34 10.41
C SER A 11 -2.58 -6.95 10.17
N ASP A 12 -1.71 -5.97 9.86
CA ASP A 12 -2.11 -4.59 9.65
C ASP A 12 -1.85 -4.14 8.21
N VAL A 13 -2.72 -3.29 7.70
CA VAL A 13 -2.53 -2.58 6.44
C VAL A 13 -1.98 -1.20 6.74
N ILE A 14 -0.77 -0.94 6.25
CA ILE A 14 -0.16 0.38 6.30
C ILE A 14 -0.42 1.05 4.96
N ALA A 15 -0.94 2.27 4.97
CA ALA A 15 -1.37 2.96 3.77
C ALA A 15 -0.88 4.41 3.72
N LEU A 16 -0.53 4.85 2.51
CA LEU A 16 -0.06 6.21 2.25
C LEU A 16 -0.29 6.54 0.78
N ILE A 17 -0.59 7.80 0.48
CA ILE A 17 -0.81 8.25 -0.90
C ILE A 17 0.40 9.02 -1.40
N VAL A 18 0.78 8.74 -2.66
CA VAL A 18 1.71 9.55 -3.43
C VAL A 18 0.93 10.08 -4.65
N ASP A 19 0.91 11.40 -4.80
CA ASP A 19 0.10 12.06 -5.82
C ASP A 19 0.97 12.95 -6.71
N GLY A 20 0.68 12.96 -7.99
CA GLY A 20 1.36 13.79 -8.98
C GLY A 20 1.96 12.98 -10.12
N ARG A 21 3.12 13.44 -10.59
CA ARG A 21 3.97 12.70 -11.54
C ARG A 21 5.19 12.18 -10.81
N HIS A 22 5.86 11.20 -11.37
CA HIS A 22 7.03 10.61 -10.70
C HIS A 22 8.16 11.64 -10.42
N THR A 23 8.20 12.74 -11.18
CA THR A 23 9.22 13.78 -11.03
C THR A 23 8.87 14.87 -10.00
N ASP A 24 7.59 15.04 -9.71
CA ASP A 24 7.09 16.11 -8.83
C ASP A 24 6.02 15.63 -7.85
N ALA A 25 6.06 14.35 -7.52
CA ALA A 25 5.08 13.74 -6.64
C ALA A 25 5.16 14.28 -5.22
N VAL A 26 4.01 14.35 -4.57
CA VAL A 26 3.88 14.74 -3.16
C VAL A 26 3.28 13.60 -2.36
N ILE A 27 3.64 13.56 -1.07
CA ILE A 27 3.14 12.55 -0.14
C ILE A 27 1.94 13.11 0.59
N GLU A 28 0.88 12.31 0.65
CA GLU A 28 -0.28 12.60 1.48
C GLU A 28 -0.40 11.52 2.55
N GLN A 29 -0.18 11.92 3.79
CA GLN A 29 -0.33 11.01 4.91
C GLN A 29 -1.82 10.84 5.24
N LEU A 30 -2.19 9.61 5.59
CA LEU A 30 -3.56 9.28 5.95
C LEU A 30 -3.72 9.24 7.47
N GLU A 31 -4.94 9.55 7.92
CA GLU A 31 -5.31 9.44 9.31
C GLU A 31 -6.62 8.64 9.40
N PRO A 32 -6.58 7.38 9.86
CA PRO A 32 -5.38 6.64 10.28
C PRO A 32 -4.55 6.14 9.09
N ASN A 33 -3.25 5.94 9.32
CA ASN A 33 -2.34 5.36 8.32
C ASN A 33 -2.19 3.84 8.49
N ARG A 34 -2.83 3.26 9.49
CA ARG A 34 -2.74 1.86 9.86
C ARG A 34 -4.13 1.31 10.18
N LEU A 35 -4.50 0.23 9.52
CA LEU A 35 -5.74 -0.49 9.73
C LEU A 35 -5.43 -1.90 10.21
N SER A 36 -5.85 -2.23 11.43
CA SER A 36 -5.63 -3.55 12.01
C SER A 36 -6.74 -4.51 11.61
N PHE A 37 -6.35 -5.75 11.29
CA PHE A 37 -7.31 -6.81 11.02
C PHE A 37 -8.20 -7.01 12.25
N PRO A 38 -9.53 -6.93 12.12
CA PRO A 38 -10.43 -7.05 13.26
C PRO A 38 -10.46 -8.48 13.82
N ARG A 39 -10.64 -8.57 15.14
CA ARG A 39 -10.75 -9.86 15.84
C ARG A 39 -11.97 -9.86 16.75
N ILE A 40 -13.06 -9.24 16.30
CA ILE A 40 -14.29 -9.06 17.06
C ILE A 40 -15.41 -9.96 16.60
N GLY A 41 -15.29 -10.57 15.41
CA GLY A 41 -16.25 -11.53 14.90
C GLY A 41 -16.17 -12.89 15.61
N SER A 42 -17.22 -13.68 15.47
CA SER A 42 -17.28 -15.02 16.05
C SER A 42 -16.32 -16.00 15.38
N ASP A 43 -16.00 -15.77 14.11
CA ASP A 43 -15.05 -16.57 13.35
C ASP A 43 -14.22 -15.71 12.38
N GLU A 44 -13.28 -16.35 11.71
CA GLU A 44 -12.40 -15.65 10.75
C GLU A 44 -13.18 -15.08 9.57
N SER A 45 -14.22 -15.77 9.11
CA SER A 45 -15.03 -15.32 7.96
C SER A 45 -15.71 -13.98 8.26
N ASP A 46 -16.22 -13.82 9.47
CA ASP A 46 -16.82 -12.55 9.91
C ASP A 46 -15.81 -11.43 9.89
N ASN A 47 -14.61 -11.69 10.38
CA ASN A 47 -13.53 -10.70 10.43
C ASN A 47 -13.03 -10.35 9.02
N LEU A 48 -12.93 -11.33 8.13
CA LEU A 48 -12.57 -11.09 6.73
C LEU A 48 -13.61 -10.23 6.01
N LEU A 49 -14.90 -10.52 6.22
CA LEU A 49 -15.98 -9.73 5.63
C LEU A 49 -15.94 -8.29 6.13
N LEU A 50 -15.80 -8.10 7.45
CA LEU A 50 -15.70 -6.78 8.05
C LEU A 50 -14.51 -6.00 7.51
N PHE A 51 -13.33 -6.61 7.47
CA PHE A 51 -12.13 -5.94 6.99
C PHE A 51 -12.22 -5.61 5.49
N GLY A 52 -12.75 -6.52 4.69
CA GLY A 52 -13.00 -6.28 3.27
C GLY A 52 -13.92 -5.07 3.05
N ASN A 53 -14.96 -4.93 3.86
CA ASN A 53 -15.87 -3.78 3.79
C ASN A 53 -15.17 -2.49 4.21
N GLN A 54 -14.34 -2.53 5.25
CA GLN A 54 -13.55 -1.37 5.69
C GLN A 54 -12.57 -0.90 4.59
N LEU A 55 -11.86 -1.83 3.96
CA LEU A 55 -10.93 -1.53 2.88
C LEU A 55 -11.67 -0.96 1.65
N THR A 56 -12.82 -1.53 1.30
CA THR A 56 -13.64 -1.05 0.18
C THR A 56 -14.09 0.39 0.44
N ALA A 57 -14.55 0.69 1.64
CA ALA A 57 -14.97 2.04 2.03
C ALA A 57 -13.79 3.02 2.00
N LEU A 58 -12.63 2.61 2.51
CA LEU A 58 -11.42 3.43 2.51
C LEU A 58 -11.01 3.83 1.08
N ILE A 59 -10.90 2.86 0.18
CA ILE A 59 -10.51 3.13 -1.20
C ILE A 59 -11.52 4.04 -1.90
N SER A 60 -12.81 3.85 -1.63
CA SER A 60 -13.86 4.71 -2.15
C SER A 60 -13.70 6.16 -1.72
N GLN A 61 -13.37 6.39 -0.44
CA GLN A 61 -13.22 7.73 0.12
C GLN A 61 -11.97 8.45 -0.38
N LEU A 62 -10.90 7.72 -0.68
CA LEU A 62 -9.61 8.31 -1.03
C LEU A 62 -9.50 8.81 -2.46
N ASN A 63 -10.41 8.40 -3.36
CA ASN A 63 -10.40 8.83 -4.75
C ASN A 63 -9.06 8.58 -5.44
N VAL A 64 -8.52 7.37 -5.29
CA VAL A 64 -7.23 7.02 -5.91
C VAL A 64 -7.43 6.40 -7.29
N ASP A 65 -6.42 6.57 -8.14
CA ASP A 65 -6.42 6.02 -9.50
C ASP A 65 -5.88 4.60 -9.55
N CYS A 66 -5.02 4.27 -8.60
CA CYS A 66 -4.37 2.96 -8.54
C CYS A 66 -4.01 2.61 -7.10
N VAL A 67 -4.03 1.33 -6.81
CA VAL A 67 -3.54 0.77 -5.55
C VAL A 67 -2.30 -0.07 -5.84
N GLY A 68 -1.20 0.22 -5.17
CA GLY A 68 0.00 -0.62 -5.20
C GLY A 68 0.12 -1.40 -3.91
N ILE A 69 0.39 -2.70 -4.01
CA ILE A 69 0.59 -3.56 -2.84
C ILE A 69 1.94 -4.24 -2.94
N ILE A 70 2.70 -4.23 -1.86
CA ILE A 70 3.89 -5.06 -1.73
C ILE A 70 3.42 -6.50 -1.50
N LYS A 71 3.78 -7.41 -2.40
CA LYS A 71 3.35 -8.81 -2.30
C LYS A 71 3.73 -9.42 -0.96
N ALA A 72 2.79 -10.15 -0.37
CA ALA A 72 3.00 -10.89 0.86
C ALA A 72 3.79 -12.18 0.64
N ILE A 73 4.04 -12.59 -0.59
CA ILE A 73 4.77 -13.81 -0.92
C ILE A 73 6.26 -13.57 -0.76
N GLY A 74 6.88 -14.29 0.16
CA GLY A 74 8.33 -14.26 0.35
C GLY A 74 8.96 -15.58 -0.05
N GLY A 75 9.84 -15.60 -1.01
CA GLY A 75 10.70 -16.67 -1.46
C GLY A 75 10.75 -17.95 -0.63
N MET A 76 11.89 -18.19 0.08
CA MET A 76 12.08 -19.39 0.92
C MET A 76 11.24 -19.41 2.20
N TYR A 77 10.69 -18.27 2.60
CA TYR A 77 9.89 -18.14 3.81
C TYR A 77 8.44 -17.97 3.43
N SER A 78 7.58 -18.90 3.85
CA SER A 78 6.15 -18.77 3.64
C SER A 78 5.62 -17.54 4.36
N SER A 79 4.87 -16.72 3.66
CA SER A 79 4.14 -15.61 4.27
C SER A 79 3.10 -16.15 5.25
N SER A 80 2.81 -15.39 6.31
CA SER A 80 1.75 -15.78 7.22
C SER A 80 0.43 -15.87 6.44
N PRO A 81 -0.44 -16.86 6.71
CA PRO A 81 -1.71 -16.98 6.01
C PRO A 81 -2.57 -15.72 6.06
N ILE A 82 -2.53 -14.98 7.18
CA ILE A 82 -3.31 -13.76 7.33
C ILE A 82 -2.86 -12.67 6.37
N LYS A 83 -1.56 -12.54 6.11
CA LYS A 83 -1.05 -11.56 5.16
C LYS A 83 -1.57 -11.81 3.74
N VAL A 84 -1.59 -13.08 3.33
CA VAL A 84 -2.10 -13.46 2.01
C VAL A 84 -3.59 -13.15 1.89
N LYS A 85 -4.36 -13.44 2.94
CA LYS A 85 -5.79 -13.13 2.98
C LYS A 85 -6.05 -11.63 2.90
N ILE A 86 -5.28 -10.82 3.63
CA ILE A 86 -5.38 -9.37 3.59
C ILE A 86 -5.04 -8.85 2.18
N GLU A 87 -3.98 -9.37 1.57
CA GLU A 87 -3.62 -9.03 0.19
C GLU A 87 -4.78 -9.26 -0.76
N CYS A 88 -5.45 -10.42 -0.65
CA CYS A 88 -6.63 -10.73 -1.45
C CYS A 88 -7.78 -9.74 -1.19
N LEU A 89 -8.02 -9.37 0.07
CA LEU A 89 -9.08 -8.42 0.42
C LEU A 89 -8.81 -7.04 -0.16
N VAL A 90 -7.55 -6.59 -0.18
CA VAL A 90 -7.18 -5.31 -0.80
C VAL A 90 -7.44 -5.34 -2.31
N GLN A 91 -7.07 -6.44 -2.99
CA GLN A 91 -7.35 -6.60 -4.41
C GLN A 91 -8.84 -6.56 -4.71
N LEU A 92 -9.66 -7.24 -3.90
CA LEU A 92 -11.11 -7.22 -4.05
C LEU A 92 -11.69 -5.83 -3.80
N ALA A 93 -11.20 -5.12 -2.78
CA ALA A 93 -11.63 -3.77 -2.47
C ALA A 93 -11.34 -2.80 -3.63
N ALA A 94 -10.16 -2.92 -4.23
CA ALA A 94 -9.79 -2.14 -5.41
C ALA A 94 -10.74 -2.47 -6.57
N LYS A 95 -10.99 -3.75 -6.82
CA LYS A 95 -11.88 -4.20 -7.91
C LYS A 95 -13.31 -3.69 -7.73
N ARG A 96 -13.82 -3.72 -6.50
CA ARG A 96 -15.16 -3.20 -6.20
C ARG A 96 -15.29 -1.70 -6.48
N ASN A 97 -14.20 -0.96 -6.40
CA ASN A 97 -14.15 0.47 -6.69
C ASN A 97 -13.73 0.79 -8.15
N ASN A 98 -13.57 -0.23 -8.98
CA ASN A 98 -13.04 -0.09 -10.35
C ASN A 98 -11.66 0.60 -10.38
N VAL A 99 -10.86 0.37 -9.37
CA VAL A 99 -9.51 0.91 -9.24
C VAL A 99 -8.50 -0.18 -9.61
N ARG A 100 -7.52 0.18 -10.43
CA ARG A 100 -6.45 -0.73 -10.82
C ARG A 100 -5.60 -1.09 -9.61
N CYS A 101 -5.20 -2.35 -9.52
CA CYS A 101 -4.35 -2.84 -8.44
C CYS A 101 -3.08 -3.47 -9.02
N GLU A 102 -1.92 -3.02 -8.55
CA GLU A 102 -0.61 -3.53 -8.95
C GLU A 102 0.05 -4.23 -7.77
N LEU A 103 0.51 -5.46 -8.01
CA LEU A 103 1.26 -6.22 -7.01
C LEU A 103 2.75 -6.07 -7.31
N LEU A 104 3.50 -5.57 -6.33
CA LEU A 104 4.94 -5.36 -6.47
C LEU A 104 5.72 -6.39 -5.65
N PRO A 105 6.77 -6.99 -6.23
CA PRO A 105 7.65 -7.84 -5.44
C PRO A 105 8.41 -7.01 -4.40
N PRO A 106 8.79 -7.59 -3.25
CA PRO A 106 9.52 -6.84 -2.21
C PRO A 106 10.79 -6.16 -2.72
N GLN A 107 11.45 -6.73 -3.73
CA GLN A 107 12.65 -6.17 -4.35
C GLN A 107 12.41 -4.82 -5.04
N ALA A 108 11.16 -4.53 -5.41
CA ALA A 108 10.80 -3.25 -6.02
C ALA A 108 11.05 -2.07 -5.08
N ILE A 109 11.00 -2.28 -3.78
CA ILE A 109 11.24 -1.22 -2.78
C ILE A 109 12.71 -0.78 -2.82
N GLY A 110 13.64 -1.72 -2.80
CA GLY A 110 15.07 -1.40 -2.94
C GLY A 110 15.40 -0.73 -4.27
N LYS A 111 14.75 -1.18 -5.35
CA LYS A 111 14.88 -0.55 -6.66
C LYS A 111 14.38 0.89 -6.64
N ALA A 112 13.22 1.13 -6.03
CA ALA A 112 12.66 2.48 -5.89
C ALA A 112 13.60 3.40 -5.12
N GLN A 113 14.16 2.93 -4.02
CA GLN A 113 15.13 3.69 -3.23
C GLN A 113 16.32 4.13 -4.06
N ARG A 114 16.89 3.22 -4.86
CA ARG A 114 18.02 3.53 -5.72
C ARG A 114 17.65 4.52 -6.84
N MET A 115 16.48 4.36 -7.44
CA MET A 115 16.05 5.23 -8.52
C MET A 115 15.73 6.64 -8.03
N LEU A 116 15.13 6.78 -6.86
CA LEU A 116 14.88 8.08 -6.25
C LEU A 116 16.15 8.80 -5.86
N ALA A 117 17.22 8.10 -5.55
CA ALA A 117 18.51 8.73 -5.25
C ALA A 117 19.05 9.54 -6.42
N SER A 118 18.74 9.15 -7.66
CA SER A 118 19.15 9.89 -8.87
C SER A 118 18.05 10.76 -9.46
N ASP A 119 16.80 10.30 -9.42
CA ASP A 119 15.72 10.92 -10.19
C ASP A 119 14.77 11.80 -9.36
N GLY A 120 14.83 11.72 -8.02
CA GLY A 120 13.86 12.40 -7.18
C GLY A 120 14.36 12.67 -5.77
N GLU A 121 15.48 13.36 -5.63
CA GLU A 121 16.12 13.65 -4.34
C GLU A 121 15.16 14.29 -3.34
N THR A 122 14.34 15.24 -3.78
CA THR A 122 13.37 15.91 -2.90
C THR A 122 12.37 14.93 -2.33
N LEU A 123 11.79 14.07 -3.17
CA LEU A 123 10.84 13.07 -2.72
C LEU A 123 11.53 12.01 -1.86
N ARG A 124 12.75 11.60 -2.22
CA ARG A 124 13.52 10.65 -1.42
C ARG A 124 13.71 11.15 0.01
N ARG A 125 14.12 12.41 0.16
CA ARG A 125 14.28 13.03 1.48
C ARG A 125 12.96 13.09 2.23
N ALA A 126 11.88 13.44 1.55
CA ALA A 126 10.55 13.47 2.16
C ALA A 126 10.14 12.10 2.69
N ILE A 127 10.43 11.02 1.96
CA ILE A 127 10.13 9.66 2.41
C ILE A 127 11.01 9.28 3.60
N GLU A 128 12.29 9.56 3.55
CA GLU A 128 13.25 9.18 4.61
C GLU A 128 12.96 9.82 5.96
N VAL A 129 12.25 10.95 5.99
CA VAL A 129 11.87 11.62 7.23
C VAL A 129 10.43 11.35 7.65
N LEU A 130 9.72 10.49 6.92
CA LEU A 130 8.35 10.12 7.28
C LEU A 130 8.29 9.50 8.68
N GLU A 131 7.36 10.01 9.48
CA GLU A 131 7.02 9.45 10.77
C GLU A 131 5.54 9.08 10.77
N PRO A 132 5.20 7.89 11.23
CA PRO A 132 6.09 6.80 11.69
C PRO A 132 6.88 6.15 10.53
N LYS A 133 8.06 5.63 10.85
CA LYS A 133 8.93 5.01 9.83
C LYS A 133 8.29 3.84 9.09
N TYR A 134 7.35 3.14 9.71
CA TYR A 134 6.69 2.01 9.06
C TYR A 134 5.90 2.41 7.79
N THR A 135 5.62 3.71 7.59
CA THR A 135 4.93 4.20 6.39
C THR A 135 5.84 4.35 5.17
N GLN A 136 7.17 4.33 5.35
CA GLN A 136 8.11 4.58 4.26
C GLN A 136 8.01 3.55 3.13
N ARG A 137 7.84 2.27 3.46
CA ARG A 137 7.72 1.22 2.45
C ARG A 137 6.48 1.42 1.58
N ALA A 138 5.37 1.82 2.17
CA ALA A 138 4.14 2.13 1.42
C ALA A 138 4.37 3.30 0.46
N ALA A 139 5.15 4.31 0.86
CA ALA A 139 5.50 5.43 0.00
C ALA A 139 6.33 5.00 -1.21
N TYR A 140 7.36 4.18 -1.00
CA TYR A 140 8.16 3.65 -2.11
C TYR A 140 7.31 2.77 -3.04
N CYS A 141 6.40 1.99 -2.49
CA CYS A 141 5.47 1.18 -3.27
C CYS A 141 4.61 2.06 -4.18
N ALA A 142 3.98 3.08 -3.62
CA ALA A 142 3.14 4.02 -4.38
C ALA A 142 3.93 4.72 -5.48
N TRP A 143 5.13 5.21 -5.16
CA TRP A 143 5.97 5.87 -6.14
C TRP A 143 6.39 4.93 -7.28
N SER A 144 6.69 3.68 -6.99
CA SER A 144 7.04 2.68 -8.01
C SER A 144 5.92 2.50 -9.03
N VAL A 145 4.69 2.43 -8.55
CA VAL A 145 3.50 2.33 -9.42
C VAL A 145 3.31 3.60 -10.22
N LEU A 146 3.43 4.75 -9.57
CA LEU A 146 3.31 6.05 -10.21
C LEU A 146 4.32 6.21 -11.35
N ARG A 147 5.58 5.85 -11.09
CA ARG A 147 6.65 5.93 -12.08
C ARG A 147 6.40 5.05 -13.30
N ALA A 148 5.94 3.83 -13.07
CA ALA A 148 5.64 2.90 -14.17
C ALA A 148 4.46 3.36 -15.03
N SER A 149 3.61 4.22 -14.49
CA SER A 149 2.38 4.70 -15.16
C SER A 149 2.54 6.10 -15.78
N THR A 150 3.57 6.80 -15.43
CA THR A 150 3.86 8.16 -15.91
C THR A 150 5.28 8.25 -16.43
#